data_0b5ac57c213a27918ad882d923e8eead
#
_entry.id   0b5ac57c213a27918ad882d923e8eead
#
_cell.length_a   1.000
_cell.length_b   1.000
_cell.length_c   1.000
_cell.angle_alpha   90.00
_cell.angle_beta   90.00
_cell.angle_gamma   90.00
#
_symmetry.space_group_name_H-M   'P 1'
#
loop_
_entity.id
_entity.type
_entity.pdbx_description
1 polymer ?
#
loop_
_entity_poly.entity_id
_entity_poly.type
_entity_poly.pdbx_seq_one_letter_code
_entity_poly.pdbx_strand_id
1 'polypeptide(L)'
;MKRLPSYIHSSQGKLWLTEDERDNLKISYRIKDVLFEETSPFQHVMVLDSCDFGPMLVLDGVVQTTSMDGYIYNEMIAHVPMSIHPHPRNVLIIGGGDCGAAKEVAKYDCVERIDLVEIDEAVVRASKRYMPEVSGNLSDPRVQYHYEDGVKFAKQARNRYDVIIVDSSDPVGPAQQLFEIDFYRDLHSALKEDGMMVCQSQSPIFHQAVMLQTYEHIGELFTDRKLFTAVIPTYPGGLWSFTIGSKRALPEPNRIRFDKQASYANEEALRSCFSLPTFVQELLKRKETAPSAR
;
A
#
# COMPACT_ATOMS: atom_id res chain seq x y z
N MET A 1 5.26 -35.93 1.01
CA MET A 1 5.17 -34.62 1.68
C MET A 1 5.63 -33.57 0.69
N LYS A 2 4.82 -32.54 0.45
CA LYS A 2 5.22 -31.38 -0.38
C LYS A 2 6.41 -30.69 0.31
N ARG A 3 7.47 -30.37 -0.42
CA ARG A 3 8.64 -29.70 0.17
C ARG A 3 8.25 -28.25 0.43
N LEU A 4 8.24 -27.85 1.69
CA LEU A 4 7.99 -26.45 2.05
C LEU A 4 9.10 -25.55 1.50
N PRO A 5 8.79 -24.29 1.15
CA PRO A 5 9.79 -23.32 0.71
C PRO A 5 10.80 -23.02 1.83
N SER A 6 11.98 -22.50 1.48
CA SER A 6 13.10 -22.29 2.41
C SER A 6 12.78 -21.35 3.59
N TYR A 7 11.86 -20.41 3.39
CA TYR A 7 11.42 -19.47 4.43
C TYR A 7 10.38 -20.07 5.41
N ILE A 8 9.89 -21.30 5.13
CA ILE A 8 9.07 -22.07 6.09
C ILE A 8 9.91 -23.21 6.65
N HIS A 9 10.10 -23.24 7.96
CA HIS A 9 10.91 -24.24 8.62
C HIS A 9 10.31 -24.74 9.93
N SER A 10 10.73 -25.92 10.35
CA SER A 10 10.35 -26.49 11.65
C SER A 10 11.45 -26.24 12.67
N SER A 11 11.08 -25.70 13.82
CA SER A 11 11.96 -25.55 14.97
C SER A 11 11.22 -25.98 16.25
N GLN A 12 11.84 -26.89 17.01
CA GLN A 12 11.26 -27.45 18.25
C GLN A 12 9.84 -28.01 18.06
N GLY A 13 9.59 -28.69 16.94
CA GLY A 13 8.27 -29.23 16.60
C GLY A 13 7.19 -28.20 16.25
N LYS A 14 7.56 -26.94 16.05
CA LYS A 14 6.69 -25.84 15.65
C LYS A 14 7.07 -25.37 14.27
N LEU A 15 6.06 -24.94 13.50
CA LEU A 15 6.25 -24.38 12.16
C LEU A 15 6.43 -22.86 12.24
N TRP A 16 7.38 -22.33 11.48
CA TRP A 16 7.73 -20.91 11.44
C TRP A 16 7.86 -20.41 10.01
N LEU A 17 7.31 -19.25 9.71
CA LEU A 17 7.71 -18.39 8.61
C LEU A 17 8.86 -17.51 9.10
N THR A 18 9.95 -17.42 8.36
CA THR A 18 11.01 -16.45 8.60
C THR A 18 11.19 -15.58 7.39
N GLU A 19 10.86 -14.32 7.56
CA GLU A 19 11.08 -13.25 6.60
C GLU A 19 12.51 -12.73 6.73
N ASP A 20 13.21 -12.64 5.61
CA ASP A 20 14.57 -12.13 5.53
C ASP A 20 14.52 -10.66 5.12
N GLU A 21 14.27 -9.79 6.09
CA GLU A 21 14.06 -8.36 5.88
C GLU A 21 15.32 -7.67 5.32
N ARG A 22 16.47 -8.06 5.83
CA ARG A 22 17.78 -7.57 5.43
C ARG A 22 18.88 -8.47 6.00
N ASP A 23 20.09 -8.35 5.53
CA ASP A 23 21.23 -9.20 5.92
C ASP A 23 21.37 -9.46 7.43
N ASN A 24 20.99 -8.47 8.26
CA ASN A 24 21.16 -8.51 9.70
C ASN A 24 19.82 -8.50 10.48
N LEU A 25 18.68 -8.63 9.78
CA LEU A 25 17.36 -8.60 10.41
C LEU A 25 16.46 -9.66 9.79
N LYS A 26 16.01 -10.60 10.64
CA LYS A 26 15.00 -11.60 10.30
C LYS A 26 13.84 -11.52 11.26
N ILE A 27 12.63 -11.62 10.73
CA ILE A 27 11.40 -11.64 11.50
C ILE A 27 10.77 -13.01 11.35
N SER A 28 10.42 -13.64 12.47
CA SER A 28 9.85 -14.99 12.44
C SER A 28 8.48 -15.02 13.09
N TYR A 29 7.52 -15.60 12.36
CA TYR A 29 6.14 -15.77 12.78
C TYR A 29 5.84 -17.25 12.99
N ARG A 30 5.27 -17.59 14.16
CA ARG A 30 4.80 -18.94 14.40
C ARG A 30 3.51 -19.21 13.64
N ILE A 31 3.48 -20.31 12.90
CA ILE A 31 2.39 -20.70 12.02
C ILE A 31 1.66 -21.93 12.58
N LYS A 32 0.34 -21.95 12.48
CA LYS A 32 -0.50 -23.11 12.76
C LYS A 32 -0.65 -24.00 11.54
N ASP A 33 -0.96 -23.38 10.38
CA ASP A 33 -1.27 -24.10 9.14
C ASP A 33 -0.95 -23.29 7.89
N VAL A 34 -0.88 -23.97 6.75
CA VAL A 34 -0.83 -23.39 5.40
C VAL A 34 -2.22 -23.49 4.79
N LEU A 35 -2.93 -22.36 4.71
CA LEU A 35 -4.30 -22.31 4.20
C LEU A 35 -4.37 -22.35 2.68
N PHE A 36 -3.36 -21.76 2.02
CA PHE A 36 -3.25 -21.70 0.57
C PHE A 36 -1.79 -21.62 0.15
N GLU A 37 -1.46 -22.25 -0.99
CA GLU A 37 -0.15 -22.19 -1.63
C GLU A 37 -0.29 -22.39 -3.14
N GLU A 38 0.21 -21.44 -3.91
CA GLU A 38 0.26 -21.49 -5.38
C GLU A 38 1.50 -20.75 -5.89
N THR A 39 2.15 -21.28 -6.89
CA THR A 39 3.20 -20.55 -7.64
C THR A 39 2.56 -20.04 -8.93
N SER A 40 2.37 -18.74 -9.00
CA SER A 40 1.88 -18.04 -10.19
C SER A 40 3.03 -17.79 -11.18
N PRO A 41 2.76 -17.23 -12.36
CA PRO A 41 3.81 -16.76 -13.26
C PRO A 41 4.67 -15.62 -12.70
N PHE A 42 4.22 -14.96 -11.62
CA PHE A 42 4.83 -13.76 -11.06
C PHE A 42 5.56 -14.01 -9.75
N GLN A 43 5.01 -14.86 -8.88
CA GLN A 43 5.51 -15.05 -7.52
C GLN A 43 4.93 -16.30 -6.84
N HIS A 44 5.49 -16.66 -5.71
CA HIS A 44 4.95 -17.71 -4.85
C HIS A 44 3.97 -17.10 -3.84
N VAL A 45 2.68 -17.42 -3.99
CA VAL A 45 1.58 -16.89 -3.18
C VAL A 45 1.19 -17.90 -2.09
N MET A 46 1.21 -17.48 -0.84
CA MET A 46 0.74 -18.26 0.29
C MET A 46 -0.25 -17.48 1.15
N VAL A 47 -1.20 -18.18 1.74
CA VAL A 47 -1.94 -17.70 2.92
C VAL A 47 -1.65 -18.65 4.07
N LEU A 48 -1.09 -18.12 5.15
CA LEU A 48 -0.69 -18.86 6.34
C LEU A 48 -1.61 -18.49 7.51
N ASP A 49 -2.02 -19.46 8.32
CA ASP A 49 -2.66 -19.16 9.62
C ASP A 49 -1.57 -18.97 10.68
N SER A 50 -1.30 -17.75 11.05
CA SER A 50 -0.34 -17.44 12.10
C SER A 50 -0.96 -17.55 13.49
N CYS A 51 -0.11 -17.70 14.54
CA CYS A 51 -0.60 -17.83 15.90
C CYS A 51 -1.18 -16.53 16.46
N ASP A 52 -0.55 -15.39 16.16
CA ASP A 52 -0.87 -14.11 16.79
C ASP A 52 -1.55 -13.12 15.82
N PHE A 53 -1.35 -13.26 14.50
CA PHE A 53 -1.86 -12.31 13.50
C PHE A 53 -3.01 -12.88 12.66
N GLY A 54 -3.46 -14.12 12.92
CA GLY A 54 -4.48 -14.81 12.12
C GLY A 54 -3.98 -15.13 10.70
N PRO A 55 -4.87 -15.27 9.72
CA PRO A 55 -4.50 -15.40 8.32
C PRO A 55 -3.61 -14.27 7.85
N MET A 56 -2.51 -14.62 7.16
CA MET A 56 -1.55 -13.68 6.61
C MET A 56 -1.22 -14.01 5.15
N LEU A 57 -1.23 -13.02 4.29
CA LEU A 57 -0.78 -13.11 2.91
C LEU A 57 0.73 -12.98 2.85
N VAL A 58 1.37 -13.93 2.18
CA VAL A 58 2.82 -14.00 2.03
C VAL A 58 3.15 -14.15 0.55
N LEU A 59 3.97 -13.26 0.03
CA LEU A 59 4.45 -13.27 -1.35
C LEU A 59 5.97 -13.48 -1.34
N ASP A 60 6.45 -14.53 -1.97
CA ASP A 60 7.88 -14.91 -2.00
C ASP A 60 8.57 -14.93 -0.62
N GLY A 61 7.81 -15.24 0.44
CA GLY A 61 8.32 -15.29 1.82
C GLY A 61 8.20 -13.96 2.60
N VAL A 62 7.69 -12.90 1.98
CA VAL A 62 7.49 -11.57 2.59
C VAL A 62 6.02 -11.40 2.98
N VAL A 63 5.76 -11.00 4.22
CA VAL A 63 4.41 -10.73 4.73
C VAL A 63 3.87 -9.43 4.12
N GLN A 64 2.74 -9.52 3.44
CA GLN A 64 2.09 -8.36 2.81
C GLN A 64 1.00 -7.75 3.70
N THR A 65 0.16 -8.58 4.29
CA THR A 65 -0.93 -8.14 5.16
C THR A 65 -1.39 -9.27 6.08
N THR A 66 -2.06 -8.94 7.17
CA THR A 66 -2.63 -9.91 8.09
C THR A 66 -4.07 -9.55 8.43
N SER A 67 -4.85 -10.53 8.88
CA SER A 67 -6.22 -10.30 9.35
C SER A 67 -6.26 -9.47 10.64
N MET A 68 -5.18 -9.44 11.42
CA MET A 68 -5.14 -8.71 12.68
C MET A 68 -4.94 -7.20 12.48
N ASP A 69 -4.07 -6.77 11.58
CA ASP A 69 -3.65 -5.36 11.47
C ASP A 69 -3.71 -4.78 10.05
N GLY A 70 -4.03 -5.59 9.03
CA GLY A 70 -4.13 -5.11 7.64
C GLY A 70 -5.12 -3.96 7.44
N TYR A 71 -6.15 -3.86 8.30
CA TYR A 71 -7.09 -2.74 8.26
C TYR A 71 -6.40 -1.39 8.51
N ILE A 72 -5.34 -1.33 9.32
CA ILE A 72 -4.63 -0.07 9.60
C ILE A 72 -4.05 0.50 8.31
N TYR A 73 -3.30 -0.33 7.58
CA TYR A 73 -2.71 0.05 6.31
C TYR A 73 -3.78 0.46 5.29
N ASN A 74 -4.77 -0.40 5.08
CA ASN A 74 -5.80 -0.22 4.05
C ASN A 74 -6.68 1.02 4.32
N GLU A 75 -7.03 1.26 5.57
CA GLU A 75 -7.78 2.46 5.96
C GLU A 75 -6.95 3.73 5.75
N MET A 76 -5.67 3.72 6.10
CA MET A 76 -4.85 4.92 5.98
C MET A 76 -4.52 5.27 4.52
N ILE A 77 -4.14 4.29 3.69
CA ILE A 77 -3.84 4.54 2.28
C ILE A 77 -5.08 4.98 1.49
N ALA A 78 -6.27 4.49 1.87
CA ALA A 78 -7.53 4.85 1.23
C ALA A 78 -8.13 6.14 1.79
N HIS A 79 -8.33 6.22 3.12
CA HIS A 79 -9.11 7.31 3.70
C HIS A 79 -8.40 8.65 3.72
N VAL A 80 -7.06 8.70 3.78
CA VAL A 80 -6.35 9.99 3.73
C VAL A 80 -6.65 10.72 2.42
N PRO A 81 -6.37 10.20 1.21
CA PRO A 81 -6.69 10.92 -0.03
C PRO A 81 -8.19 11.09 -0.24
N MET A 82 -9.01 10.09 0.11
CA MET A 82 -10.45 10.15 -0.09
C MET A 82 -11.15 11.21 0.80
N SER A 83 -10.59 11.51 1.97
CA SER A 83 -11.11 12.58 2.86
C SER A 83 -10.61 13.97 2.48
N ILE A 84 -9.55 14.05 1.68
CA ILE A 84 -8.96 15.30 1.21
C ILE A 84 -9.58 15.75 -0.11
N HIS A 85 -9.81 14.81 -1.03
CA HIS A 85 -10.37 15.14 -2.34
C HIS A 85 -11.87 15.51 -2.21
N PRO A 86 -12.31 16.66 -2.76
CA PRO A 86 -13.69 17.13 -2.55
C PRO A 86 -14.76 16.22 -3.17
N HIS A 87 -14.48 15.60 -4.31
CA HIS A 87 -15.45 14.79 -5.06
C HIS A 87 -14.76 13.61 -5.79
N PRO A 88 -14.25 12.59 -5.06
CA PRO A 88 -13.55 11.46 -5.67
C PRO A 88 -14.57 10.50 -6.31
N ARG A 89 -14.74 10.56 -7.63
CA ARG A 89 -15.68 9.70 -8.38
C ARG A 89 -15.01 8.51 -9.03
N ASN A 90 -13.84 8.74 -9.65
CA ASN A 90 -13.10 7.68 -10.34
C ASN A 90 -11.78 7.45 -9.62
N VAL A 91 -11.62 6.26 -9.08
CA VAL A 91 -10.43 5.86 -8.32
C VAL A 91 -9.70 4.76 -9.06
N LEU A 92 -8.39 4.88 -9.16
CA LEU A 92 -7.49 3.83 -9.64
C LEU A 92 -6.70 3.29 -8.45
N ILE A 93 -6.62 1.96 -8.35
CA ILE A 93 -5.76 1.27 -7.40
C ILE A 93 -4.80 0.41 -8.20
N ILE A 94 -3.48 0.63 -8.05
CA ILE A 94 -2.44 -0.17 -8.68
C ILE A 94 -1.79 -1.03 -7.62
N GLY A 95 -1.79 -2.35 -7.82
CA GLY A 95 -1.55 -3.34 -6.78
C GLY A 95 -2.79 -3.56 -5.93
N GLY A 96 -2.63 -3.74 -4.63
CA GLY A 96 -3.74 -3.92 -3.70
C GLY A 96 -4.52 -5.22 -3.92
N GLY A 97 -3.85 -6.28 -4.33
CA GLY A 97 -4.45 -7.59 -4.59
C GLY A 97 -5.11 -8.23 -3.36
N ASP A 98 -4.86 -7.72 -2.15
CA ASP A 98 -5.61 -8.09 -0.96
C ASP A 98 -7.05 -7.54 -0.94
N CYS A 99 -7.38 -6.61 -1.86
CA CYS A 99 -8.65 -5.90 -2.00
C CYS A 99 -9.00 -4.97 -0.82
N GLY A 100 -8.13 -4.78 0.16
CA GLY A 100 -8.44 -4.00 1.36
C GLY A 100 -8.61 -2.52 1.06
N ALA A 101 -7.69 -1.91 0.30
CA ALA A 101 -7.82 -0.52 -0.13
C ALA A 101 -9.10 -0.30 -0.96
N ALA A 102 -9.45 -1.23 -1.87
CA ALA A 102 -10.68 -1.14 -2.66
C ALA A 102 -11.94 -1.24 -1.80
N LYS A 103 -11.93 -2.10 -0.77
CA LYS A 103 -13.01 -2.20 0.23
C LYS A 103 -13.23 -0.86 0.94
N GLU A 104 -12.16 -0.20 1.34
CA GLU A 104 -12.25 1.09 2.03
C GLU A 104 -12.73 2.21 1.11
N VAL A 105 -12.27 2.26 -0.15
CA VAL A 105 -12.73 3.21 -1.16
C VAL A 105 -14.23 2.99 -1.48
N ALA A 106 -14.70 1.76 -1.50
CA ALA A 106 -16.10 1.43 -1.78
C ALA A 106 -17.10 1.97 -0.73
N LYS A 107 -16.63 2.37 0.47
CA LYS A 107 -17.45 3.02 1.49
C LYS A 107 -17.92 4.44 1.11
N TYR A 108 -17.37 5.02 0.04
CA TYR A 108 -17.71 6.36 -0.39
C TYR A 108 -18.79 6.31 -1.48
N ASP A 109 -19.98 6.81 -1.16
CA ASP A 109 -21.14 6.80 -2.08
C ASP A 109 -20.93 7.67 -3.33
N CYS A 110 -20.04 8.67 -3.24
CA CYS A 110 -19.69 9.52 -4.38
C CYS A 110 -18.82 8.82 -5.41
N VAL A 111 -18.21 7.67 -5.08
CA VAL A 111 -17.38 6.90 -6.01
C VAL A 111 -18.28 6.17 -6.99
N GLU A 112 -18.03 6.41 -8.28
CA GLU A 112 -18.76 5.81 -9.39
C GLU A 112 -18.02 4.62 -10.00
N ARG A 113 -16.68 4.63 -9.89
CA ARG A 113 -15.82 3.59 -10.46
C ARG A 113 -14.52 3.41 -9.67
N ILE A 114 -14.15 2.16 -9.48
CA ILE A 114 -12.88 1.73 -8.89
C ILE A 114 -12.23 0.77 -9.89
N ASP A 115 -11.16 1.20 -10.56
CA ASP A 115 -10.32 0.31 -11.35
C ASP A 115 -9.23 -0.26 -10.44
N LEU A 116 -9.24 -1.57 -10.16
CA LEU A 116 -8.21 -2.28 -9.42
C LEU A 116 -7.34 -3.05 -10.40
N VAL A 117 -6.08 -2.66 -10.51
CA VAL A 117 -5.10 -3.22 -11.45
C VAL A 117 -4.06 -4.00 -10.69
N GLU A 118 -4.20 -5.32 -10.70
CA GLU A 118 -3.31 -6.26 -10.03
C GLU A 118 -2.71 -7.21 -11.08
N ILE A 119 -1.40 -7.39 -11.06
CA ILE A 119 -0.73 -8.23 -12.04
C ILE A 119 -1.01 -9.72 -11.81
N ASP A 120 -1.22 -10.10 -10.56
CA ASP A 120 -1.35 -11.50 -10.14
C ASP A 120 -2.77 -11.81 -9.62
N GLU A 121 -3.61 -12.38 -10.49
CA GLU A 121 -4.96 -12.82 -10.12
C GLU A 121 -4.97 -13.81 -8.93
N ALA A 122 -3.89 -14.60 -8.75
CA ALA A 122 -3.82 -15.56 -7.65
C ALA A 122 -3.87 -14.86 -6.29
N VAL A 123 -3.29 -13.67 -6.17
CA VAL A 123 -3.34 -12.85 -4.94
C VAL A 123 -4.76 -12.45 -4.61
N VAL A 124 -5.49 -11.89 -5.58
CA VAL A 124 -6.90 -11.47 -5.39
C VAL A 124 -7.78 -12.67 -5.01
N ARG A 125 -7.60 -13.79 -5.69
CA ARG A 125 -8.38 -15.02 -5.46
C ARG A 125 -8.10 -15.59 -4.05
N ALA A 126 -6.83 -15.63 -3.64
CA ALA A 126 -6.42 -16.10 -2.33
C ALA A 126 -6.96 -15.21 -1.21
N SER A 127 -6.81 -13.89 -1.35
CA SER A 127 -7.25 -12.90 -0.36
C SER A 127 -8.78 -12.93 -0.17
N LYS A 128 -9.55 -12.95 -1.24
CA LYS A 128 -11.01 -13.06 -1.17
C LYS A 128 -11.48 -14.34 -0.49
N ARG A 129 -10.78 -15.44 -0.68
CA ARG A 129 -11.18 -16.74 -0.14
C ARG A 129 -10.76 -16.97 1.30
N TYR A 130 -9.56 -16.53 1.67
CA TYR A 130 -8.94 -16.92 2.94
C TYR A 130 -8.76 -15.75 3.91
N MET A 131 -8.95 -14.50 3.46
CA MET A 131 -8.80 -13.29 4.27
C MET A 131 -10.00 -12.34 4.11
N PRO A 132 -11.25 -12.82 4.37
CA PRO A 132 -12.45 -11.99 4.17
C PRO A 132 -12.49 -10.76 5.09
N GLU A 133 -11.79 -10.76 6.21
CA GLU A 133 -11.66 -9.61 7.11
C GLU A 133 -10.93 -8.45 6.41
N VAL A 134 -9.91 -8.76 5.61
CA VAL A 134 -9.16 -7.79 4.81
C VAL A 134 -9.93 -7.42 3.55
N SER A 135 -10.21 -8.40 2.71
CA SER A 135 -10.80 -8.19 1.38
C SER A 135 -12.28 -7.79 1.40
N GLY A 136 -13.00 -8.07 2.50
CA GLY A 136 -14.45 -7.86 2.59
C GLY A 136 -15.26 -8.66 1.59
N ASN A 137 -14.71 -9.72 0.99
CA ASN A 137 -15.33 -10.46 -0.13
C ASN A 137 -15.86 -9.52 -1.22
N LEU A 138 -15.09 -8.48 -1.54
CA LEU A 138 -15.50 -7.33 -2.34
C LEU A 138 -16.17 -7.74 -3.66
N SER A 139 -17.50 -7.56 -3.72
CA SER A 139 -18.34 -7.82 -4.88
C SER A 139 -19.10 -6.57 -5.37
N ASP A 140 -18.62 -5.40 -4.97
CA ASP A 140 -19.20 -4.11 -5.36
C ASP A 140 -19.14 -3.94 -6.89
N PRO A 141 -20.26 -3.67 -7.58
CA PRO A 141 -20.32 -3.58 -9.04
C PRO A 141 -19.49 -2.40 -9.60
N ARG A 142 -19.13 -1.42 -8.76
CA ARG A 142 -18.27 -0.31 -9.15
C ARG A 142 -16.80 -0.73 -9.30
N VAL A 143 -16.39 -1.88 -8.72
CA VAL A 143 -15.02 -2.38 -8.80
C VAL A 143 -14.83 -3.17 -10.09
N GLN A 144 -13.88 -2.70 -10.90
CA GLN A 144 -13.45 -3.36 -12.13
C GLN A 144 -12.06 -3.93 -11.92
N TYR A 145 -11.94 -5.24 -11.97
CA TYR A 145 -10.67 -5.95 -11.83
C TYR A 145 -9.94 -6.01 -13.19
N HIS A 146 -8.69 -5.57 -13.21
CA HIS A 146 -7.79 -5.64 -14.36
C HIS A 146 -6.56 -6.46 -13.96
N TYR A 147 -6.42 -7.64 -14.55
CA TYR A 147 -5.26 -8.51 -14.29
C TYR A 147 -4.18 -8.24 -15.32
N GLU A 148 -3.44 -7.16 -15.11
CA GLU A 148 -2.40 -6.68 -16.02
C GLU A 148 -1.35 -5.82 -15.30
N ASP A 149 -0.29 -5.50 -16.04
CA ASP A 149 0.81 -4.66 -15.57
C ASP A 149 0.35 -3.21 -15.30
N GLY A 150 0.43 -2.78 -14.04
CA GLY A 150 0.02 -1.45 -13.58
C GLY A 150 0.79 -0.30 -14.24
N VAL A 151 2.08 -0.50 -14.62
CA VAL A 151 2.88 0.50 -15.34
C VAL A 151 2.30 0.72 -16.73
N LYS A 152 1.96 -0.36 -17.44
CA LYS A 152 1.36 -0.27 -18.78
C LYS A 152 -0.02 0.34 -18.72
N PHE A 153 -0.82 -0.02 -17.72
CA PHE A 153 -2.16 0.54 -17.52
C PHE A 153 -2.11 2.05 -17.28
N ALA A 154 -1.25 2.50 -16.35
CA ALA A 154 -1.06 3.90 -16.04
C ALA A 154 -0.64 4.72 -17.27
N LYS A 155 0.30 4.18 -18.08
CA LYS A 155 0.80 4.82 -19.29
C LYS A 155 -0.27 5.10 -20.35
N GLN A 156 -1.36 4.32 -20.36
CA GLN A 156 -2.47 4.49 -21.31
C GLN A 156 -3.58 5.42 -20.80
N ALA A 157 -3.65 5.65 -19.50
CA ALA A 157 -4.67 6.49 -18.90
C ALA A 157 -4.33 7.98 -19.03
N ARG A 158 -5.32 8.82 -19.32
CA ARG A 158 -5.16 10.27 -19.40
C ARG A 158 -6.38 10.97 -18.83
N ASN A 159 -6.15 11.92 -17.91
CA ASN A 159 -7.16 12.81 -17.34
C ASN A 159 -8.47 12.08 -16.92
N ARG A 160 -8.32 10.95 -16.23
CA ARG A 160 -9.43 10.04 -15.97
C ARG A 160 -9.78 9.91 -14.50
N TYR A 161 -8.78 9.93 -13.61
CA TYR A 161 -8.94 9.61 -12.21
C TYR A 161 -8.90 10.84 -11.31
N ASP A 162 -9.74 10.83 -10.29
CA ASP A 162 -9.74 11.83 -9.23
C ASP A 162 -8.70 11.47 -8.16
N VAL A 163 -8.61 10.18 -7.82
CA VAL A 163 -7.64 9.65 -6.87
C VAL A 163 -6.96 8.43 -7.46
N ILE A 164 -5.64 8.33 -7.29
CA ILE A 164 -4.85 7.13 -7.60
C ILE A 164 -4.17 6.66 -6.32
N ILE A 165 -4.35 5.38 -6.00
CA ILE A 165 -3.71 4.69 -4.89
C ILE A 165 -2.70 3.69 -5.47
N VAL A 166 -1.42 3.82 -5.10
CA VAL A 166 -0.39 2.84 -5.44
C VAL A 166 -0.10 2.00 -4.20
N ASP A 167 -0.70 0.83 -4.19
CA ASP A 167 -0.63 -0.16 -3.12
C ASP A 167 0.25 -1.33 -3.58
N SER A 168 1.53 -1.06 -3.72
CA SER A 168 2.52 -2.00 -4.26
C SER A 168 3.26 -2.75 -3.16
N SER A 169 3.78 -3.92 -3.50
CA SER A 169 4.85 -4.56 -2.72
C SER A 169 6.14 -3.73 -2.73
N ASP A 170 7.15 -4.21 -2.03
CA ASP A 170 8.48 -3.60 -1.96
C ASP A 170 9.13 -3.46 -3.34
N PRO A 171 10.08 -2.51 -3.53
CA PRO A 171 10.73 -2.24 -4.82
C PRO A 171 11.72 -3.35 -5.21
N VAL A 172 11.21 -4.57 -5.35
CA VAL A 172 11.98 -5.75 -5.74
C VAL A 172 11.37 -6.37 -7.00
N GLY A 173 12.22 -6.81 -7.91
CA GLY A 173 11.78 -7.43 -9.17
C GLY A 173 10.85 -6.52 -9.99
N PRO A 174 9.68 -7.02 -10.43
CA PRO A 174 8.75 -6.24 -11.27
C PRO A 174 8.21 -4.96 -10.59
N ALA A 175 8.10 -4.95 -9.26
CA ALA A 175 7.60 -3.80 -8.52
C ALA A 175 8.57 -2.61 -8.49
N GLN A 176 9.84 -2.80 -8.82
CA GLN A 176 10.83 -1.72 -8.85
C GLN A 176 10.41 -0.57 -9.77
N GLN A 177 9.78 -0.87 -10.91
CA GLN A 177 9.31 0.14 -11.85
C GLN A 177 8.25 1.08 -11.28
N LEU A 178 7.50 0.65 -10.26
CA LEU A 178 6.48 1.45 -9.59
C LEU A 178 7.07 2.56 -8.68
N PHE A 179 8.39 2.59 -8.51
CA PHE A 179 9.12 3.61 -7.74
C PHE A 179 9.92 4.57 -8.62
N GLU A 180 9.89 4.39 -9.94
CA GLU A 180 10.63 5.23 -10.89
C GLU A 180 9.83 6.50 -11.26
N ILE A 181 10.55 7.59 -11.52
CA ILE A 181 9.93 8.89 -11.82
C ILE A 181 9.03 8.86 -13.06
N ASP A 182 9.34 8.02 -14.05
CA ASP A 182 8.53 7.90 -15.26
C ASP A 182 7.15 7.33 -14.97
N PHE A 183 7.07 6.38 -14.02
CA PHE A 183 5.78 5.87 -13.55
C PHE A 183 4.95 6.97 -12.88
N TYR A 184 5.53 7.75 -11.97
CA TYR A 184 4.83 8.88 -11.35
C TYR A 184 4.39 9.95 -12.36
N ARG A 185 5.16 10.15 -13.45
CA ARG A 185 4.77 11.04 -14.56
C ARG A 185 3.55 10.51 -15.32
N ASP A 186 3.47 9.19 -15.53
CA ASP A 186 2.30 8.57 -16.14
C ASP A 186 1.08 8.67 -15.22
N LEU A 187 1.23 8.46 -13.90
CA LEU A 187 0.16 8.68 -12.91
C LEU A 187 -0.32 10.12 -12.91
N HIS A 188 0.61 11.09 -12.92
CA HIS A 188 0.26 12.51 -13.03
C HIS A 188 -0.58 12.79 -14.28
N SER A 189 -0.23 12.17 -15.42
CA SER A 189 -0.98 12.33 -16.69
C SER A 189 -2.35 11.63 -16.64
N ALA A 190 -2.49 10.55 -15.89
CA ALA A 190 -3.74 9.82 -15.70
C ALA A 190 -4.74 10.55 -14.79
N LEU A 191 -4.25 11.41 -13.90
CA LEU A 191 -5.04 12.22 -12.99
C LEU A 191 -5.71 13.39 -13.69
N LYS A 192 -6.94 13.73 -13.28
CA LYS A 192 -7.64 14.97 -13.62
C LYS A 192 -6.90 16.20 -13.09
N GLU A 193 -7.38 17.41 -13.43
CA GLU A 193 -6.73 18.68 -13.06
C GLU A 193 -6.65 18.96 -11.56
N ASP A 194 -7.56 18.40 -10.76
CA ASP A 194 -7.59 18.48 -9.31
C ASP A 194 -7.25 17.15 -8.62
N GLY A 195 -6.77 16.19 -9.41
CA GLY A 195 -6.49 14.85 -8.95
C GLY A 195 -5.28 14.77 -8.04
N MET A 196 -5.28 13.71 -7.23
CA MET A 196 -4.18 13.38 -6.32
C MET A 196 -3.85 11.90 -6.34
N MET A 197 -2.63 11.59 -5.95
CA MET A 197 -2.19 10.22 -5.75
C MET A 197 -1.67 10.01 -4.33
N VAL A 198 -1.70 8.78 -3.88
CA VAL A 198 -0.99 8.31 -2.70
C VAL A 198 -0.26 7.01 -3.04
N CYS A 199 0.90 6.83 -2.44
CA CYS A 199 1.61 5.55 -2.48
C CYS A 199 2.18 5.21 -1.11
N GLN A 200 2.38 3.92 -0.86
CA GLN A 200 3.23 3.48 0.22
C GLN A 200 4.69 3.91 -0.07
N SER A 201 5.42 4.32 0.96
CA SER A 201 6.77 4.89 0.84
C SER A 201 7.77 4.22 1.78
N GLN A 202 7.48 3.01 2.22
CA GLN A 202 8.35 2.19 3.06
C GLN A 202 8.55 2.70 4.50
N SER A 203 9.39 1.99 5.25
CA SER A 203 9.74 2.34 6.61
C SER A 203 10.72 3.52 6.66
N PRO A 204 10.40 4.62 7.37
CA PRO A 204 11.33 5.72 7.58
C PRO A 204 12.51 5.34 8.48
N ILE A 205 12.50 4.15 9.07
CA ILE A 205 13.59 3.63 9.91
C ILE A 205 14.54 2.78 9.07
N PHE A 206 14.01 1.81 8.31
CA PHE A 206 14.82 0.81 7.61
C PHE A 206 15.05 1.11 6.13
N HIS A 207 14.14 1.84 5.48
CA HIS A 207 14.16 2.09 4.04
C HIS A 207 14.14 3.59 3.68
N GLN A 208 14.91 4.39 4.41
CA GLN A 208 14.96 5.85 4.26
C GLN A 208 15.24 6.31 2.83
N ALA A 209 16.12 5.60 2.11
CA ALA A 209 16.47 5.97 0.74
C ALA A 209 15.26 5.88 -0.20
N VAL A 210 14.47 4.81 -0.10
CA VAL A 210 13.25 4.63 -0.91
C VAL A 210 12.20 5.69 -0.55
N MET A 211 11.97 5.92 0.75
CA MET A 211 11.05 6.95 1.22
C MET A 211 11.41 8.34 0.67
N LEU A 212 12.68 8.72 0.76
CA LEU A 212 13.16 10.01 0.30
C LEU A 212 13.08 10.15 -1.23
N GLN A 213 13.46 9.11 -1.97
CA GLN A 213 13.38 9.09 -3.43
C GLN A 213 11.92 9.23 -3.89
N THR A 214 11.00 8.48 -3.30
CA THR A 214 9.56 8.57 -3.59
C THR A 214 9.03 9.99 -3.32
N TYR A 215 9.38 10.55 -2.16
CA TYR A 215 8.98 11.90 -1.78
C TYR A 215 9.51 12.96 -2.76
N GLU A 216 10.77 12.82 -3.22
CA GLU A 216 11.38 13.71 -4.21
C GLU A 216 10.70 13.61 -5.57
N HIS A 217 10.56 12.40 -6.12
CA HIS A 217 9.93 12.17 -7.42
C HIS A 217 8.52 12.77 -7.49
N ILE A 218 7.74 12.60 -6.42
CA ILE A 218 6.40 13.18 -6.34
C ILE A 218 6.48 14.72 -6.31
N GLY A 219 7.44 15.28 -5.56
CA GLY A 219 7.61 16.72 -5.46
C GLY A 219 8.10 17.41 -6.72
N GLU A 220 8.76 16.68 -7.63
CA GLU A 220 9.15 17.21 -8.96
C GLU A 220 7.96 17.33 -9.92
N LEU A 221 6.90 16.57 -9.70
CA LEU A 221 5.79 16.44 -10.62
C LEU A 221 4.50 17.10 -10.15
N PHE A 222 4.28 17.15 -8.83
CA PHE A 222 3.05 17.61 -8.23
C PHE A 222 3.19 19.01 -7.62
N THR A 223 2.09 19.77 -7.62
CA THR A 223 2.04 21.12 -7.06
C THR A 223 2.28 21.12 -5.55
N ASP A 224 1.76 20.09 -4.86
CA ASP A 224 1.93 19.93 -3.42
C ASP A 224 2.11 18.46 -3.07
N ARG A 225 2.87 18.20 -2.00
CA ARG A 225 3.10 16.86 -1.46
C ARG A 225 3.17 16.89 0.05
N LYS A 226 2.74 15.79 0.66
CA LYS A 226 2.93 15.56 2.10
C LYS A 226 3.30 14.10 2.35
N LEU A 227 4.15 13.88 3.36
CA LEU A 227 4.38 12.55 3.93
C LEU A 227 3.45 12.39 5.14
N PHE A 228 2.89 11.20 5.31
CA PHE A 228 2.20 10.81 6.52
C PHE A 228 2.60 9.41 6.96
N THR A 229 2.34 9.08 8.22
CA THR A 229 2.75 7.80 8.81
C THR A 229 1.62 7.12 9.54
N ALA A 230 1.71 5.79 9.61
CA ALA A 230 0.88 4.95 10.48
C ALA A 230 1.76 3.88 11.15
N VAL A 231 1.28 3.32 12.27
CA VAL A 231 1.94 2.20 12.93
C VAL A 231 1.23 0.91 12.52
N ILE A 232 1.95 0.05 11.80
CA ILE A 232 1.45 -1.24 11.32
C ILE A 232 2.30 -2.31 11.99
N PRO A 233 1.77 -2.99 13.02
CA PRO A 233 2.55 -3.88 13.90
C PRO A 233 3.30 -4.99 13.19
N THR A 234 2.75 -5.52 12.09
CA THR A 234 3.35 -6.61 11.33
C THR A 234 4.54 -6.16 10.48
N TYR A 235 4.59 -4.89 10.07
CA TYR A 235 5.66 -4.38 9.21
C TYR A 235 6.94 -4.11 10.00
N PRO A 236 8.12 -4.30 9.40
CA PRO A 236 9.40 -4.10 10.07
C PRO A 236 9.51 -2.74 10.74
N GLY A 237 9.75 -2.75 12.05
CA GLY A 237 9.82 -1.53 12.87
C GLY A 237 8.49 -0.86 13.18
N GLY A 238 7.37 -1.35 12.65
CA GLY A 238 6.01 -0.87 12.90
C GLY A 238 5.68 0.49 12.26
N LEU A 239 6.63 1.41 12.17
CA LEU A 239 6.39 2.74 11.59
C LEU A 239 6.49 2.67 10.06
N TRP A 240 5.37 2.93 9.38
CA TRP A 240 5.26 2.94 7.93
C TRP A 240 4.92 4.32 7.40
N SER A 241 5.41 4.65 6.22
CA SER A 241 5.16 5.94 5.60
C SER A 241 4.41 5.84 4.28
N PHE A 242 3.68 6.90 3.99
CA PHE A 242 2.94 7.10 2.75
C PHE A 242 3.22 8.50 2.23
N THR A 243 3.30 8.66 0.92
CA THR A 243 3.46 9.97 0.29
C THR A 243 2.22 10.28 -0.55
N ILE A 244 1.62 11.44 -0.29
CA ILE A 244 0.53 11.98 -1.09
C ILE A 244 1.07 13.11 -1.96
N GLY A 245 0.71 13.10 -3.26
CA GLY A 245 0.97 14.18 -4.22
C GLY A 245 -0.33 14.69 -4.82
N SER A 246 -0.46 16.00 -4.96
CA SER A 246 -1.65 16.64 -5.50
C SER A 246 -1.32 17.66 -6.59
N LYS A 247 -2.14 17.72 -7.63
CA LYS A 247 -2.06 18.76 -8.66
C LYS A 247 -2.50 20.14 -8.16
N ARG A 248 -3.15 20.22 -7.00
CA ARG A 248 -3.52 21.44 -6.30
C ARG A 248 -2.97 21.47 -4.89
N ALA A 249 -2.98 22.61 -4.24
CA ALA A 249 -2.59 22.71 -2.84
C ALA A 249 -3.44 21.78 -1.96
N LEU A 250 -2.78 20.97 -1.16
CA LEU A 250 -3.42 20.11 -0.15
C LEU A 250 -3.99 20.99 0.98
N PRO A 251 -5.16 20.69 1.49
CA PRO A 251 -5.72 21.44 2.61
C PRO A 251 -4.90 21.22 3.88
N GLU A 252 -5.02 22.16 4.81
CA GLU A 252 -4.48 21.97 6.14
C GLU A 252 -5.16 20.77 6.84
N PRO A 253 -4.42 19.95 7.60
CA PRO A 253 -4.96 18.74 8.22
C PRO A 253 -6.22 18.97 9.07
N ASN A 254 -6.35 20.14 9.73
CA ASN A 254 -7.51 20.48 10.52
C ASN A 254 -8.81 20.65 9.71
N ARG A 255 -8.74 20.67 8.39
CA ARG A 255 -9.90 20.72 7.48
C ARG A 255 -10.40 19.33 7.07
N ILE A 256 -9.65 18.27 7.37
CA ILE A 256 -10.08 16.90 7.07
C ILE A 256 -11.36 16.59 7.86
N ARG A 257 -12.32 15.98 7.18
CA ARG A 257 -13.56 15.46 7.74
C ARG A 257 -13.69 14.00 7.39
N PHE A 258 -14.18 13.22 8.35
CA PHE A 258 -14.31 11.77 8.16
C PHE A 258 -15.56 11.25 8.84
N ASP A 259 -16.42 10.58 8.10
CA ASP A 259 -17.72 10.07 8.55
C ASP A 259 -17.93 8.58 8.22
N LYS A 260 -16.88 7.87 7.77
CA LYS A 260 -17.00 6.45 7.40
C LYS A 260 -16.78 5.56 8.63
N GLN A 261 -17.40 4.40 8.61
CA GLN A 261 -17.12 3.38 9.62
C GLN A 261 -15.74 2.76 9.36
N ALA A 262 -14.84 2.87 10.33
CA ALA A 262 -13.48 2.37 10.29
C ALA A 262 -13.06 1.87 11.67
N SER A 263 -12.02 1.03 11.72
CA SER A 263 -11.50 0.47 12.96
C SER A 263 -10.31 1.25 13.52
N TYR A 264 -9.52 1.86 12.62
CA TYR A 264 -8.36 2.69 12.96
C TYR A 264 -8.57 4.15 12.60
N ALA A 265 -9.04 4.40 11.38
CA ALA A 265 -9.22 5.76 10.88
C ALA A 265 -10.38 6.46 11.60
N ASN A 266 -10.12 7.66 12.06
CA ASN A 266 -11.08 8.62 12.51
C ASN A 266 -10.58 10.03 12.16
N GLU A 267 -11.39 11.06 12.35
CA GLU A 267 -11.02 12.42 11.96
C GLU A 267 -9.70 12.88 12.61
N GLU A 268 -9.46 12.53 13.87
CA GLU A 268 -8.24 12.91 14.59
C GLU A 268 -7.02 12.13 14.11
N ALA A 269 -7.15 10.82 13.86
CA ALA A 269 -6.10 9.99 13.29
C ALA A 269 -5.67 10.49 11.91
N LEU A 270 -6.64 10.81 11.02
CA LEU A 270 -6.36 11.34 9.69
C LEU A 270 -5.75 12.74 9.71
N ARG A 271 -6.04 13.55 10.72
CA ARG A 271 -5.39 14.85 10.91
C ARG A 271 -3.99 14.73 11.47
N SER A 272 -3.80 13.85 12.47
CA SER A 272 -2.55 13.71 13.18
C SER A 272 -1.49 12.90 12.43
N CYS A 273 -1.87 12.08 11.44
CA CYS A 273 -0.91 11.26 10.68
C CYS A 273 0.18 12.09 9.96
N PHE A 274 -0.09 13.39 9.70
CA PHE A 274 0.87 14.33 9.14
C PHE A 274 1.81 14.95 10.18
N SER A 275 1.61 14.67 11.47
CA SER A 275 2.50 15.13 12.55
C SER A 275 3.69 14.19 12.66
N LEU A 276 4.69 14.40 11.79
CA LEU A 276 5.84 13.52 11.65
C LEU A 276 6.78 13.61 12.86
N PRO A 277 7.40 12.50 13.29
CA PRO A 277 8.51 12.51 14.25
C PRO A 277 9.66 13.41 13.80
N THR A 278 10.37 14.03 14.75
CA THR A 278 11.46 14.97 14.46
C THR A 278 12.51 14.41 13.51
N PHE A 279 12.91 13.15 13.68
CA PHE A 279 13.92 12.54 12.81
C PHE A 279 13.44 12.44 11.34
N VAL A 280 12.14 12.16 11.11
CA VAL A 280 11.57 12.13 9.75
C VAL A 280 11.56 13.53 9.15
N GLN A 281 11.15 14.54 9.93
CA GLN A 281 11.20 15.93 9.48
C GLN A 281 12.61 16.38 9.10
N GLU A 282 13.62 15.97 9.87
CA GLU A 282 15.01 16.27 9.59
C GLU A 282 15.53 15.57 8.32
N LEU A 283 15.10 14.30 8.08
CA LEU A 283 15.44 13.59 6.85
C LEU A 283 14.91 14.33 5.62
N LEU A 284 13.65 14.76 5.64
CA LEU A 284 13.05 15.51 4.53
C LEU A 284 13.78 16.85 4.30
N LYS A 285 14.09 17.62 5.36
CA LYS A 285 14.78 18.91 5.26
C LYS A 285 16.21 18.79 4.71
N ARG A 286 16.97 17.76 5.11
CA ARG A 286 18.35 17.55 4.63
C ARG A 286 18.41 17.36 3.13
N LYS A 287 17.42 16.73 2.56
CA LYS A 287 17.32 16.52 1.11
C LYS A 287 16.93 17.81 0.36
N GLU A 288 16.00 18.59 0.89
CA GLU A 288 15.61 19.88 0.29
C GLU A 288 16.76 20.89 0.23
N THR A 289 17.73 20.77 1.14
CA THR A 289 18.91 21.68 1.23
C THR A 289 20.14 21.14 0.48
N ALA A 290 20.15 19.88 0.06
CA ALA A 290 21.25 19.32 -0.73
C ALA A 290 21.18 19.89 -2.16
N PRO A 291 22.31 20.48 -2.70
CA PRO A 291 22.32 20.93 -4.09
C PRO A 291 22.01 19.72 -4.98
N SER A 292 21.06 19.91 -5.90
CA SER A 292 20.77 18.89 -6.93
C SER A 292 22.07 18.59 -7.67
N ALA A 293 22.57 17.37 -7.51
CA ALA A 293 23.67 16.90 -8.36
C ALA A 293 23.14 16.88 -9.81
N ARG A 294 23.56 17.85 -10.61
CA ARG A 294 23.30 17.96 -12.04
C ARG A 294 24.14 16.95 -12.78
#